data_4cbad39e58f2a868b0fe2cc86c86bbf1
#
_entry.id   4cbad39e58f2a868b0fe2cc86c86bbf1
#
_cell.length_a   1.000
_cell.length_b   1.000
_cell.length_c   1.000
_cell.angle_alpha   90.00
_cell.angle_beta   90.00
_cell.angle_gamma   90.00
#
_symmetry.space_group_name_H-M   'P 1'
#
loop_
_entity.id
_entity.type
_entity.pdbx_description
1 polymer ?
#
loop_
_entity_poly.entity_id
_entity_poly.type
_entity_poly.pdbx_seq_one_letter_code
_entity_poly.pdbx_strand_id
1 'polypeptide(L)'
;FGTIHSIHLKPEGAGYNAKSQIFLSGPNMPVTDAAIHPDGSLYFVTGGRGVPSKLYRVRHENPTEPSQESQPSPRLREQRLRLESFHKGNPSDRALREAWESLGNPDRWVRHAARIALERQPVDGWRTLFEKETNNRASIHASLALARKAPVHRRAALAKLSNLNFESLNEENQLAY
;
A
#
# COMPACT_ATOMS: atom_id res chain seq x y z
N PHE A 1 -9.83 -25.17 13.12
CA PHE A 1 -8.80 -25.44 12.10
C PHE A 1 -7.71 -24.41 12.21
N GLY A 2 -6.43 -24.84 12.19
CA GLY A 2 -5.28 -23.97 12.04
C GLY A 2 -4.78 -24.03 10.60
N THR A 3 -4.37 -22.89 10.06
CA THR A 3 -3.91 -22.80 8.68
C THR A 3 -2.70 -21.87 8.63
N ILE A 4 -1.66 -22.29 7.92
CA ILE A 4 -0.53 -21.43 7.52
C ILE A 4 -0.67 -21.20 6.01
N HIS A 5 -0.57 -19.96 5.60
CA HIS A 5 -0.62 -19.56 4.20
C HIS A 5 0.77 -19.19 3.69
N SER A 6 1.10 -19.61 2.48
CA SER A 6 2.19 -19.02 1.72
C SER A 6 1.67 -17.88 0.86
N ILE A 7 2.44 -16.80 0.78
CA ILE A 7 2.12 -15.62 -0.01
C ILE A 7 3.15 -15.52 -1.14
N HIS A 8 2.67 -15.67 -2.37
CA HIS A 8 3.50 -15.53 -3.57
C HIS A 8 3.37 -14.11 -4.10
N LEU A 9 4.47 -13.38 -4.11
CA LEU A 9 4.53 -12.00 -4.56
C LEU A 9 4.94 -11.96 -6.05
N LYS A 10 4.20 -11.18 -6.85
CA LYS A 10 4.57 -10.84 -8.22
C LYS A 10 4.75 -9.33 -8.32
N PRO A 11 5.85 -8.83 -8.89
CA PRO A 11 6.02 -7.41 -9.12
C PRO A 11 4.89 -6.82 -9.96
N GLU A 12 4.33 -5.71 -9.50
CA GLU A 12 3.30 -4.94 -10.19
C GLU A 12 3.53 -3.45 -9.96
N GLY A 13 3.89 -2.73 -11.01
CA GLY A 13 4.21 -1.30 -10.90
C GLY A 13 5.32 -1.02 -9.89
N ALA A 14 5.04 -0.14 -8.96
CA ALA A 14 5.95 0.21 -7.85
C ALA A 14 5.85 -0.73 -6.65
N GLY A 15 5.03 -1.78 -6.71
CA GLY A 15 4.77 -2.70 -5.61
C GLY A 15 4.68 -4.15 -6.08
N TYR A 16 3.83 -4.90 -5.40
CA TYR A 16 3.59 -6.31 -5.66
C TYR A 16 2.10 -6.61 -5.65
N ASN A 17 1.70 -7.57 -6.48
CA ASN A 17 0.47 -8.30 -6.32
C ASN A 17 0.74 -9.57 -5.51
N ALA A 18 -0.18 -9.98 -4.66
CA ALA A 18 -0.02 -11.11 -3.75
C ALA A 18 -1.05 -12.19 -4.03
N LYS A 19 -0.59 -13.42 -4.20
CA LYS A 19 -1.45 -14.61 -4.26
C LYS A 19 -1.24 -15.46 -3.02
N SER A 20 -2.30 -15.65 -2.24
CA SER A 20 -2.29 -16.52 -1.06
C SER A 20 -2.70 -17.94 -1.46
N GLN A 21 -2.01 -18.93 -0.89
CA GLN A 21 -2.42 -20.33 -0.94
C GLN A 21 -2.20 -21.00 0.41
N ILE A 22 -2.99 -22.02 0.72
CA ILE A 22 -2.79 -22.83 1.93
C ILE A 22 -1.48 -23.60 1.78
N PHE A 23 -0.54 -23.35 2.68
CA PHE A 23 0.72 -24.09 2.77
C PHE A 23 0.59 -25.31 3.67
N LEU A 24 -0.05 -25.15 4.82
CA LEU A 24 -0.27 -26.21 5.80
C LEU A 24 -1.60 -25.98 6.53
N SER A 25 -2.35 -27.05 6.74
CA SER A 25 -3.56 -27.01 7.57
C SER A 25 -3.72 -28.30 8.34
N GLY A 26 -4.40 -28.24 9.48
CA GLY A 26 -4.68 -29.42 10.28
C GLY A 26 -5.75 -29.19 11.34
N PRO A 27 -6.37 -30.29 11.83
CA PRO A 27 -7.28 -30.22 12.96
C PRO A 27 -6.48 -29.89 14.23
N ASN A 28 -7.08 -29.15 15.14
CA ASN A 28 -6.49 -28.79 16.45
C ASN A 28 -5.08 -28.20 16.36
N MET A 29 -4.86 -27.34 15.36
CA MET A 29 -3.59 -26.67 15.10
C MET A 29 -3.73 -25.14 15.23
N PRO A 30 -4.05 -24.62 16.43
CA PRO A 30 -4.08 -23.17 16.64
C PRO A 30 -2.65 -22.64 16.64
N VAL A 31 -2.18 -22.18 15.48
CA VAL A 31 -0.85 -21.57 15.33
C VAL A 31 -0.83 -20.26 16.09
N THR A 32 0.15 -20.10 16.96
CA THR A 32 0.33 -18.89 17.79
C THR A 32 1.53 -18.06 17.36
N ASP A 33 2.54 -18.69 16.77
CA ASP A 33 3.72 -18.00 16.24
C ASP A 33 4.44 -18.86 15.22
N ALA A 34 5.25 -18.23 14.35
CA ALA A 34 6.05 -18.92 13.35
C ALA A 34 7.34 -18.13 13.03
N ALA A 35 8.42 -18.84 12.74
CA ALA A 35 9.71 -18.25 12.38
C ALA A 35 10.42 -19.09 11.32
N ILE A 36 11.13 -18.43 10.41
CA ILE A 36 12.03 -19.07 9.47
C ILE A 36 13.44 -19.12 10.08
N HIS A 37 13.98 -20.31 10.19
CA HIS A 37 15.34 -20.53 10.65
C HIS A 37 16.36 -20.30 9.49
N PRO A 38 17.63 -19.91 9.79
CA PRO A 38 18.66 -19.72 8.76
C PRO A 38 18.91 -20.93 7.84
N ASP A 39 18.59 -22.15 8.28
CA ASP A 39 18.66 -23.36 7.45
C ASP A 39 17.48 -23.52 6.47
N GLY A 40 16.58 -22.52 6.38
CA GLY A 40 15.39 -22.55 5.55
C GLY A 40 14.21 -23.33 6.12
N SER A 41 14.33 -23.93 7.32
CA SER A 41 13.21 -24.60 7.98
C SER A 41 12.21 -23.59 8.54
N LEU A 42 10.92 -23.89 8.40
CA LEU A 42 9.87 -23.19 9.11
C LEU A 42 9.62 -23.86 10.46
N TYR A 43 9.79 -23.13 11.54
CA TYR A 43 9.32 -23.52 12.88
C TYR A 43 8.03 -22.79 13.19
N PHE A 44 7.07 -23.51 13.75
CA PHE A 44 5.86 -22.89 14.27
C PHE A 44 5.40 -23.58 15.55
N VAL A 45 4.73 -22.83 16.40
CA VAL A 45 4.16 -23.31 17.65
C VAL A 45 2.64 -23.28 17.60
N THR A 46 2.06 -24.26 18.26
CA THR A 46 0.61 -24.33 18.46
C THR A 46 0.33 -24.33 19.94
N GLY A 47 -0.86 -23.85 20.34
CA GLY A 47 -1.29 -23.87 21.73
C GLY A 47 -2.44 -22.91 22.01
N GLY A 48 -2.86 -22.90 23.28
CA GLY A 48 -3.98 -22.09 23.72
C GLY A 48 -5.35 -22.74 23.52
N ARG A 49 -6.38 -22.17 24.10
CA ARG A 49 -7.77 -22.63 24.01
C ARG A 49 -7.97 -24.11 24.36
N GLY A 50 -7.23 -24.64 25.35
CA GLY A 50 -7.32 -26.02 25.79
C GLY A 50 -6.61 -27.05 24.89
N VAL A 51 -5.88 -26.59 23.86
CA VAL A 51 -5.06 -27.46 22.99
C VAL A 51 -3.64 -27.55 23.58
N PRO A 52 -3.05 -28.78 23.69
CA PRO A 52 -1.66 -28.93 24.11
C PRO A 52 -0.69 -28.15 23.22
N SER A 53 0.26 -27.46 23.84
CA SER A 53 1.30 -26.72 23.11
C SER A 53 2.27 -27.70 22.44
N LYS A 54 2.62 -27.41 21.18
CA LYS A 54 3.57 -28.20 20.39
C LYS A 54 4.45 -27.29 19.57
N LEU A 55 5.69 -27.72 19.35
CA LEU A 55 6.62 -27.09 18.40
C LEU A 55 6.77 -28.02 17.19
N TYR A 56 6.60 -27.46 16.02
CA TYR A 56 6.74 -28.15 14.74
C TYR A 56 7.90 -27.57 13.96
N ARG A 57 8.59 -28.43 13.19
CA ARG A 57 9.57 -28.05 12.18
C ARG A 57 9.14 -28.60 10.84
N VAL A 58 9.08 -27.73 9.84
CA VAL A 58 8.85 -28.10 8.44
C VAL A 58 10.10 -27.77 7.66
N ARG A 59 10.60 -28.73 6.89
CA ARG A 59 11.76 -28.56 6.01
C ARG A 59 11.47 -29.18 4.65
N HIS A 60 12.09 -28.62 3.61
CA HIS A 60 12.11 -29.26 2.29
C HIS A 60 13.16 -30.37 2.27
N GLU A 61 12.82 -31.57 1.76
CA GLU A 61 13.77 -32.69 1.72
C GLU A 61 14.87 -32.48 0.70
N ASN A 62 14.55 -31.81 -0.43
CA ASN A 62 15.49 -31.48 -1.49
C ASN A 62 15.44 -29.97 -1.76
N PRO A 63 16.08 -29.14 -0.92
CA PRO A 63 16.06 -27.70 -1.10
C PRO A 63 16.72 -27.32 -2.44
N THR A 64 15.99 -26.57 -3.26
CA THR A 64 16.54 -25.93 -4.46
C THR A 64 17.02 -24.54 -4.09
N GLU A 65 18.03 -24.05 -4.82
CA GLU A 65 18.45 -22.65 -4.68
C GLU A 65 17.24 -21.73 -4.89
N PRO A 66 17.10 -20.69 -4.05
CA PRO A 66 16.02 -19.74 -4.20
C PRO A 66 16.08 -19.09 -5.59
N SER A 67 14.96 -19.13 -6.30
CA SER A 67 14.87 -18.42 -7.57
C SER A 67 15.06 -16.92 -7.33
N GLN A 68 15.79 -16.25 -8.21
CA GLN A 68 15.88 -14.79 -8.16
C GLN A 68 14.47 -14.20 -8.29
N GLU A 69 14.01 -13.55 -7.25
CA GLU A 69 12.74 -12.83 -7.28
C GLU A 69 12.83 -11.70 -8.31
N SER A 70 11.86 -11.65 -9.20
CA SER A 70 11.70 -10.49 -10.09
C SER A 70 11.40 -9.25 -9.24
N GLN A 71 12.07 -8.14 -9.53
CA GLN A 71 11.89 -6.90 -8.80
C GLN A 71 10.77 -6.04 -9.44
N PRO A 72 10.05 -5.22 -8.65
CA PRO A 72 9.15 -4.21 -9.20
C PRO A 72 9.88 -3.28 -10.17
N SER A 73 9.11 -2.56 -11.02
CA SER A 73 9.70 -1.57 -11.92
C SER A 73 10.65 -0.63 -11.16
N PRO A 74 11.96 -0.61 -11.47
CA PRO A 74 12.92 0.20 -10.72
C PRO A 74 12.52 1.67 -10.68
N ARG A 75 12.08 2.24 -11.82
CA ARG A 75 11.67 3.63 -11.94
C ARG A 75 10.48 3.98 -11.05
N LEU A 76 9.40 3.18 -11.09
CA LEU A 76 8.21 3.45 -10.28
C LEU A 76 8.49 3.21 -8.78
N ARG A 77 9.30 2.21 -8.47
CA ARG A 77 9.74 1.95 -7.09
C ARG A 77 10.58 3.11 -6.55
N GLU A 78 11.53 3.62 -7.31
CA GLU A 78 12.34 4.78 -6.93
C GLU A 78 11.48 6.03 -6.73
N GLN A 79 10.52 6.28 -7.64
CA GLN A 79 9.58 7.38 -7.50
C GLN A 79 8.76 7.25 -6.22
N ARG A 80 8.23 6.07 -5.92
CA ARG A 80 7.51 5.80 -4.67
C ARG A 80 8.39 6.05 -3.45
N LEU A 81 9.59 5.46 -3.39
CA LEU A 81 10.50 5.61 -2.24
C LEU A 81 10.89 7.08 -2.01
N ARG A 82 11.09 7.85 -3.09
CA ARG A 82 11.34 9.29 -2.99
C ARG A 82 10.15 10.04 -2.40
N LEU A 83 8.93 9.75 -2.84
CA LEU A 83 7.73 10.33 -2.25
C LEU A 83 7.56 9.93 -0.78
N GLU A 84 7.83 8.66 -0.43
CA GLU A 84 7.81 8.16 0.94
C GLU A 84 8.84 8.87 1.84
N SER A 85 9.98 9.31 1.30
CA SER A 85 10.97 10.09 2.06
C SER A 85 10.41 11.42 2.58
N PHE A 86 9.41 11.98 1.90
CA PHE A 86 8.72 13.22 2.33
C PHE A 86 7.68 12.99 3.44
N HIS A 87 7.35 11.76 3.78
CA HIS A 87 6.37 11.46 4.83
C HIS A 87 6.85 11.85 6.23
N LYS A 88 8.18 11.87 6.45
CA LYS A 88 8.83 12.19 7.74
C LYS A 88 9.61 13.50 7.72
N GLY A 89 9.78 14.10 6.55
CA GLY A 89 10.54 15.33 6.37
C GLY A 89 9.76 16.59 6.71
N ASN A 90 10.48 17.71 6.79
CA ASN A 90 9.88 19.03 6.87
C ASN A 90 9.19 19.42 5.54
N PRO A 91 8.14 20.24 5.58
CA PRO A 91 7.54 20.79 4.37
C PRO A 91 8.57 21.49 3.48
N SER A 92 8.44 21.29 2.16
CA SER A 92 9.32 21.96 1.18
C SER A 92 8.63 22.08 -0.18
N ASP A 93 9.01 23.09 -0.96
CA ASP A 93 8.50 23.28 -2.31
C ASP A 93 8.78 22.10 -3.24
N ARG A 94 9.91 21.44 -3.02
CA ARG A 94 10.25 20.22 -3.76
C ARG A 94 9.29 19.09 -3.44
N ALA A 95 9.04 18.83 -2.16
CA ALA A 95 8.11 17.79 -1.72
C ALA A 95 6.69 18.07 -2.22
N LEU A 96 6.25 19.33 -2.14
CA LEU A 96 4.95 19.75 -2.65
C LEU A 96 4.83 19.48 -4.17
N ARG A 97 5.77 19.93 -4.96
CA ARG A 97 5.76 19.76 -6.41
C ARG A 97 5.76 18.29 -6.83
N GLU A 98 6.70 17.49 -6.31
CA GLU A 98 6.78 16.06 -6.64
C GLU A 98 5.54 15.29 -6.20
N ALA A 99 4.97 15.62 -5.04
CA ALA A 99 3.73 15.03 -4.57
C ALA A 99 2.56 15.39 -5.48
N TRP A 100 2.40 16.67 -5.83
CA TRP A 100 1.31 17.14 -6.68
C TRP A 100 1.34 16.47 -8.06
N GLU A 101 2.48 16.50 -8.75
CA GLU A 101 2.67 15.90 -10.07
C GLU A 101 2.38 14.38 -10.08
N SER A 102 2.50 13.74 -8.92
CA SER A 102 2.31 12.29 -8.79
C SER A 102 0.90 11.86 -8.36
N LEU A 103 0.00 12.79 -8.02
CA LEU A 103 -1.38 12.47 -7.60
C LEU A 103 -2.21 11.78 -8.68
N GLY A 104 -1.96 12.12 -9.95
CA GLY A 104 -2.61 11.51 -11.11
C GLY A 104 -1.89 10.28 -11.68
N ASN A 105 -0.83 9.79 -11.05
CA ASN A 105 -0.03 8.68 -11.56
C ASN A 105 -0.90 7.42 -11.76
N PRO A 106 -0.75 6.65 -12.87
CA PRO A 106 -1.45 5.39 -13.07
C PRO A 106 -1.12 4.31 -12.04
N ASP A 107 0.07 4.34 -11.44
CA ASP A 107 0.46 3.40 -10.39
C ASP A 107 -0.16 3.79 -9.03
N ARG A 108 -0.93 2.87 -8.44
CA ARG A 108 -1.65 3.10 -7.18
C ARG A 108 -0.73 3.38 -5.98
N TRP A 109 0.45 2.76 -5.96
CA TRP A 109 1.39 2.90 -4.85
C TRP A 109 2.10 4.25 -4.90
N VAL A 110 2.43 4.72 -6.12
CA VAL A 110 2.96 6.06 -6.33
C VAL A 110 1.95 7.13 -5.93
N ARG A 111 0.67 6.99 -6.35
CA ARG A 111 -0.40 7.92 -5.94
C ARG A 111 -0.60 7.95 -4.43
N HIS A 112 -0.60 6.78 -3.79
CA HIS A 112 -0.76 6.69 -2.34
C HIS A 112 0.37 7.42 -1.61
N ALA A 113 1.63 7.17 -2.00
CA ALA A 113 2.78 7.85 -1.43
C ALA A 113 2.72 9.37 -1.68
N ALA A 114 2.32 9.79 -2.88
CA ALA A 114 2.12 11.19 -3.24
C ALA A 114 1.07 11.89 -2.35
N ARG A 115 -0.08 11.24 -2.16
CA ARG A 115 -1.14 11.79 -1.30
C ARG A 115 -0.67 11.98 0.13
N ILE A 116 0.03 11.00 0.72
CA ILE A 116 0.56 11.15 2.08
C ILE A 116 1.64 12.23 2.14
N ALA A 117 2.52 12.32 1.13
CA ALA A 117 3.50 13.41 1.05
C ALA A 117 2.82 14.78 0.98
N LEU A 118 1.71 14.92 0.23
CA LEU A 118 0.91 16.14 0.16
C LEU A 118 0.26 16.47 1.51
N GLU A 119 -0.28 15.49 2.23
CA GLU A 119 -0.84 15.68 3.56
C GLU A 119 0.18 16.24 4.57
N ARG A 120 1.48 16.10 4.31
CA ARG A 120 2.56 16.71 5.13
C ARG A 120 2.84 18.17 4.80
N GLN A 121 2.39 18.65 3.64
CA GLN A 121 2.61 20.05 3.24
C GLN A 121 1.54 20.97 3.83
N PRO A 122 1.85 22.25 4.10
CA PRO A 122 0.86 23.26 4.47
C PRO A 122 -0.20 23.41 3.38
N VAL A 123 -1.47 23.43 3.76
CA VAL A 123 -2.59 23.51 2.81
C VAL A 123 -2.53 24.77 1.95
N ASP A 124 -2.15 25.89 2.55
CA ASP A 124 -2.06 27.18 1.84
C ASP A 124 -1.08 27.13 0.65
N GLY A 125 -0.04 26.27 0.73
CA GLY A 125 0.93 26.09 -0.34
C GLY A 125 0.36 25.40 -1.59
N TRP A 126 -0.71 24.64 -1.47
CA TRP A 126 -1.29 23.87 -2.58
C TRP A 126 -2.79 24.09 -2.82
N ARG A 127 -3.42 24.97 -2.05
CA ARG A 127 -4.84 25.28 -2.20
C ARG A 127 -5.20 25.77 -3.61
N THR A 128 -4.43 26.68 -4.14
CA THR A 128 -4.65 27.20 -5.51
C THR A 128 -4.47 26.11 -6.58
N LEU A 129 -3.53 25.18 -6.37
CA LEU A 129 -3.37 24.02 -7.24
C LEU A 129 -4.61 23.12 -7.18
N PHE A 130 -5.12 22.87 -5.98
CA PHE A 130 -6.34 22.09 -5.78
C PHE A 130 -7.55 22.70 -6.50
N GLU A 131 -7.74 24.00 -6.39
CA GLU A 131 -8.87 24.70 -7.05
C GLU A 131 -8.79 24.59 -8.59
N LYS A 132 -7.59 24.68 -9.16
CA LYS A 132 -7.33 24.64 -10.61
C LYS A 132 -7.17 23.22 -11.19
N GLU A 133 -7.09 22.19 -10.36
CA GLU A 133 -6.86 20.82 -10.84
C GLU A 133 -8.03 20.33 -11.71
N THR A 134 -7.72 19.79 -12.87
CA THR A 134 -8.72 19.25 -13.84
C THR A 134 -8.58 17.75 -14.08
N ASN A 135 -7.45 17.15 -13.68
CA ASN A 135 -7.30 15.71 -13.77
C ASN A 135 -8.18 15.03 -12.71
N ASN A 136 -9.11 14.20 -13.14
CA ASN A 136 -10.09 13.54 -12.26
C ASN A 136 -9.41 12.74 -11.14
N ARG A 137 -8.39 11.94 -11.47
CA ARG A 137 -7.66 11.11 -10.51
C ARG A 137 -6.91 11.96 -9.47
N ALA A 138 -6.21 13.00 -9.92
CA ALA A 138 -5.52 13.93 -9.03
C ALA A 138 -6.54 14.67 -8.14
N SER A 139 -7.67 15.11 -8.68
CA SER A 139 -8.76 15.77 -7.95
C SER A 139 -9.32 14.91 -6.82
N ILE A 140 -9.55 13.60 -7.07
CA ILE A 140 -10.03 12.66 -6.06
C ILE A 140 -9.01 12.55 -4.91
N HIS A 141 -7.74 12.28 -5.23
CA HIS A 141 -6.70 12.13 -4.21
C HIS A 141 -6.38 13.42 -3.46
N ALA A 142 -6.41 14.57 -4.15
CA ALA A 142 -6.24 15.88 -3.52
C ALA A 142 -7.42 16.24 -2.60
N SER A 143 -8.66 15.89 -2.99
CA SER A 143 -9.85 16.09 -2.15
C SER A 143 -9.77 15.27 -0.86
N LEU A 144 -9.34 14.02 -0.96
CA LEU A 144 -9.11 13.17 0.22
C LEU A 144 -8.02 13.77 1.13
N ALA A 145 -6.89 14.21 0.55
CA ALA A 145 -5.81 14.84 1.30
C ALA A 145 -6.30 16.10 2.02
N LEU A 146 -7.08 16.96 1.33
CA LEU A 146 -7.64 18.18 1.90
C LEU A 146 -8.59 17.89 3.07
N ALA A 147 -9.51 16.93 2.89
CA ALA A 147 -10.47 16.55 3.92
C ALA A 147 -9.82 15.97 5.18
N ARG A 148 -8.70 15.26 5.01
CA ARG A 148 -7.93 14.66 6.11
C ARG A 148 -7.03 15.67 6.82
N LYS A 149 -6.34 16.50 6.06
CA LYS A 149 -5.37 17.48 6.59
C LYS A 149 -6.04 18.67 7.26
N ALA A 150 -7.12 19.17 6.67
CA ALA A 150 -7.80 20.38 7.12
C ALA A 150 -9.33 20.19 7.13
N PRO A 151 -9.89 19.66 8.23
CA PRO A 151 -11.33 19.40 8.36
C PRO A 151 -12.22 20.61 8.05
N VAL A 152 -11.73 21.82 8.30
CA VAL A 152 -12.43 23.08 7.97
C VAL A 152 -12.68 23.23 6.46
N HIS A 153 -11.89 22.59 5.61
CA HIS A 153 -12.02 22.63 4.15
C HIS A 153 -12.77 21.44 3.55
N ARG A 154 -13.39 20.56 4.36
CA ARG A 154 -14.16 19.40 3.85
C ARG A 154 -15.24 19.77 2.86
N ARG A 155 -15.92 20.93 3.05
CA ARG A 155 -16.92 21.41 2.10
C ARG A 155 -16.33 21.67 0.71
N ALA A 156 -15.13 22.25 0.65
CA ALA A 156 -14.44 22.48 -0.63
C ALA A 156 -14.03 21.15 -1.30
N ALA A 157 -13.57 20.17 -0.52
CA ALA A 157 -13.26 18.84 -1.04
C ALA A 157 -14.52 18.15 -1.61
N LEU A 158 -15.64 18.18 -0.90
CA LEU A 158 -16.91 17.63 -1.37
C LEU A 158 -17.43 18.35 -2.62
N ALA A 159 -17.38 19.69 -2.65
CA ALA A 159 -17.77 20.45 -3.83
C ALA A 159 -16.92 20.10 -5.07
N LYS A 160 -15.60 19.90 -4.89
CA LYS A 160 -14.71 19.46 -5.97
C LYS A 160 -15.14 18.09 -6.50
N LEU A 161 -15.41 17.13 -5.62
CA LEU A 161 -15.87 15.79 -6.00
C LEU A 161 -17.24 15.86 -6.70
N SER A 162 -18.22 16.59 -6.15
CA SER A 162 -19.56 16.73 -6.74
C SER A 162 -19.56 17.30 -8.16
N ASN A 163 -18.51 18.01 -8.55
CA ASN A 163 -18.34 18.52 -9.92
C ASN A 163 -17.74 17.49 -10.89
N LEU A 164 -17.30 16.33 -10.40
CA LEU A 164 -16.85 15.24 -11.27
C LEU A 164 -18.06 14.47 -11.79
N ASN A 165 -18.09 14.21 -13.10
CA ASN A 165 -19.08 13.30 -13.67
C ASN A 165 -18.70 11.86 -13.35
N PHE A 166 -19.31 11.30 -12.28
CA PHE A 166 -19.04 9.94 -11.80
C PHE A 166 -19.18 8.87 -12.87
N GLU A 167 -20.21 8.96 -13.72
CA GLU A 167 -20.47 7.97 -14.78
C GLU A 167 -19.41 7.98 -15.88
N SER A 168 -18.70 9.10 -16.07
CA SER A 168 -17.59 9.21 -17.02
C SER A 168 -16.25 8.75 -16.48
N LEU A 169 -16.15 8.45 -15.18
CA LEU A 169 -14.94 7.94 -14.56
C LEU A 169 -14.75 6.47 -14.94
N ASN A 170 -13.50 6.04 -15.13
CA ASN A 170 -13.20 4.62 -15.23
C ASN A 170 -13.40 3.93 -13.85
N GLU A 171 -13.53 2.60 -13.87
CA GLU A 171 -13.81 1.79 -12.67
C GLU A 171 -12.87 2.10 -11.50
N GLU A 172 -11.56 2.22 -11.75
CA GLU A 172 -10.57 2.54 -10.72
C GLU A 172 -10.85 3.89 -10.02
N ASN A 173 -11.20 4.91 -10.81
CA ASN A 173 -11.53 6.23 -10.27
C ASN A 173 -12.91 6.27 -9.61
N GLN A 174 -13.87 5.46 -10.07
CA GLN A 174 -15.17 5.29 -9.41
C GLN A 174 -15.00 4.65 -8.03
N LEU A 175 -14.13 3.64 -7.90
CA LEU A 175 -13.83 3.00 -6.62
C LEU A 175 -13.04 3.91 -5.66
N ALA A 176 -12.32 4.89 -6.17
CA ALA A 176 -11.56 5.84 -5.38
C ALA A 176 -12.36 7.08 -4.97
N TYR A 177 -13.46 7.38 -5.68
CA TYR A 177 -14.38 8.50 -5.44
C TYR A 177 -15.14 8.32 -4.11
#